data_22542564b77747cfe632079ce893cbcc
#
_entry.id   22542564b77747cfe632079ce893cbcc
#
_cell.length_a   1.000
_cell.length_b   1.000
_cell.length_c   1.000
_cell.angle_alpha   90.00
_cell.angle_beta   90.00
_cell.angle_gamma   90.00
#
_symmetry.space_group_name_H-M   'P 1'
#
loop_
_entity.id
_entity.type
_entity.pdbx_description
1 polymer ?
#
loop_
_entity_poly.entity_id
_entity_poly.type
_entity_poly.pdbx_seq_one_letter_code
_entity_poly.pdbx_strand_id
1 'polypeptide(L)'
;MKRVQLAIIGGGLVGASLALALQSGANARGWQIVLVEPFAPGDSYQPSYDARSTALSFGTRQIYERLGLWPAICPRAEAITQIHVSDRGRFGAARLSAEDEGVAALGYV
;
A
#
# COMPACT_ATOMS: atom_id res chain seq x y z
N MET A 1 -3.42 -25.42 22.49
CA MET A 1 -3.48 -23.97 22.22
C MET A 1 -2.26 -23.55 21.40
N LYS A 2 -2.48 -22.90 20.29
CA LYS A 2 -1.37 -22.44 19.44
C LYS A 2 -0.91 -21.06 19.93
N ARG A 3 0.39 -20.92 20.13
CA ARG A 3 0.98 -19.63 20.54
C ARG A 3 1.62 -18.94 19.35
N VAL A 4 1.39 -17.65 19.24
CA VAL A 4 2.04 -16.79 18.24
C VAL A 4 2.63 -15.57 18.96
N GLN A 5 3.68 -15.01 18.40
CA GLN A 5 4.31 -13.83 18.98
C GLN A 5 3.63 -12.54 18.55
N LEU A 6 3.00 -12.54 17.37
CA LEU A 6 2.31 -11.37 16.86
C LEU A 6 1.04 -11.77 16.13
N ALA A 7 -0.05 -11.10 16.43
CA ALA A 7 -1.29 -11.21 15.68
C ALA A 7 -1.64 -9.86 15.05
N ILE A 8 -1.92 -9.87 13.76
CA ILE A 8 -2.35 -8.70 13.00
C ILE A 8 -3.82 -8.90 12.65
N ILE A 9 -4.67 -7.99 13.08
CA ILE A 9 -6.10 -8.06 12.83
C ILE A 9 -6.42 -7.18 11.62
N GLY A 10 -6.91 -7.80 10.57
CA GLY A 10 -7.21 -7.16 9.30
C GLY A 10 -6.14 -7.40 8.25
N GLY A 11 -6.55 -8.03 7.14
CA GLY A 11 -5.70 -8.38 6.00
C GLY A 11 -5.82 -7.42 4.83
N GLY A 12 -6.23 -6.18 5.07
CA GLY A 12 -6.24 -5.13 4.05
C GLY A 12 -4.82 -4.65 3.71
N LEU A 13 -4.73 -3.52 3.01
CA LEU A 13 -3.45 -2.99 2.54
C LEU A 13 -2.43 -2.81 3.68
N VAL A 14 -2.86 -2.21 4.79
CA VAL A 14 -1.98 -1.91 5.92
C VAL A 14 -1.54 -3.19 6.64
N GLY A 15 -2.48 -4.04 7.00
CA GLY A 15 -2.17 -5.28 7.73
C GLY A 15 -1.32 -6.25 6.93
N ALA A 16 -1.63 -6.45 5.66
CA ALA A 16 -0.86 -7.31 4.78
C ALA A 16 0.56 -6.75 4.54
N SER A 17 0.68 -5.45 4.33
CA SER A 17 1.98 -4.79 4.16
C SER A 17 2.84 -4.93 5.41
N LEU A 18 2.26 -4.76 6.60
CA LEU A 18 2.96 -4.94 7.86
C LEU A 18 3.46 -6.38 8.03
N ALA A 19 2.62 -7.36 7.75
CA ALA A 19 2.99 -8.77 7.84
C ALA A 19 4.18 -9.09 6.93
N LEU A 20 4.14 -8.61 5.68
CA LEU A 20 5.22 -8.82 4.73
C LEU A 20 6.51 -8.10 5.15
N ALA A 21 6.40 -6.88 5.67
CA ALA A 21 7.56 -6.12 6.13
C ALA A 21 8.26 -6.78 7.32
N LEU A 22 7.52 -7.45 8.20
CA LEU A 22 8.06 -8.08 9.39
C LEU A 22 8.53 -9.51 9.17
N GLN A 23 8.24 -10.12 8.02
CA GLN A 23 8.44 -11.55 7.80
C GLN A 23 9.88 -11.99 7.98
N SER A 24 10.85 -11.28 7.41
CA SER A 24 12.26 -11.69 7.52
C SER A 24 12.79 -11.57 8.94
N GLY A 25 12.44 -10.50 9.65
CA GLY A 25 12.82 -10.33 11.05
C GLY A 25 12.17 -11.37 11.97
N ALA A 26 10.92 -11.70 11.71
CA ALA A 26 10.22 -12.75 12.46
C ALA A 26 10.85 -14.12 12.22
N ASN A 27 11.17 -14.46 10.97
CA ASN A 27 11.81 -15.72 10.62
C ASN A 27 13.19 -15.85 11.31
N ALA A 28 13.96 -14.76 11.32
CA ALA A 28 15.28 -14.76 11.97
C ALA A 28 15.19 -14.99 13.49
N ARG A 29 14.07 -14.65 14.12
CA ARG A 29 13.83 -14.80 15.56
C ARG A 29 13.01 -16.04 15.92
N GLY A 30 12.58 -16.83 14.94
CA GLY A 30 11.68 -17.95 15.16
C GLY A 30 10.28 -17.52 15.61
N TRP A 31 9.88 -16.30 15.28
CA TRP A 31 8.55 -15.79 15.61
C TRP A 31 7.53 -16.27 14.60
N GLN A 32 6.33 -16.51 15.09
CA GLN A 32 5.17 -16.77 14.24
C GLN A 32 4.26 -15.55 14.23
N ILE A 33 3.90 -15.12 13.05
CA ILE A 33 2.96 -14.03 12.84
C ILE A 33 1.66 -14.63 12.29
N VAL A 34 0.53 -14.25 12.89
CA VAL A 34 -0.79 -14.63 12.38
C VAL A 34 -1.49 -13.40 11.86
N LEU A 35 -2.09 -13.51 10.68
CA LEU A 35 -2.92 -12.49 10.07
C LEU A 35 -4.36 -12.97 10.10
N VAL A 36 -5.22 -12.22 10.79
CA VAL A 36 -6.63 -12.56 10.94
C VAL A 36 -7.47 -11.74 9.97
N GLU A 37 -8.07 -12.41 9.01
CA GLU A 37 -8.90 -11.79 7.99
C GLU A 37 -10.15 -12.66 7.80
N PRO A 38 -11.39 -12.10 7.94
CA PRO A 38 -12.61 -12.89 7.82
C PRO A 38 -12.91 -13.36 6.41
N PHE A 39 -12.26 -12.78 5.39
CA PHE A 39 -12.50 -13.11 3.98
C PHE A 39 -11.23 -13.61 3.33
N ALA A 40 -11.31 -14.79 2.69
CA ALA A 40 -10.17 -15.37 2.00
C ALA A 40 -9.74 -14.50 0.81
N PRO A 41 -8.42 -14.40 0.54
CA PRO A 41 -7.95 -13.70 -0.66
C PRO A 41 -8.50 -14.34 -1.93
N GLY A 42 -8.90 -13.51 -2.88
CA GLY A 42 -9.42 -13.98 -4.17
C GLY A 42 -10.91 -14.27 -4.19
N ASP A 43 -11.62 -14.15 -3.06
CA ASP A 43 -13.07 -14.26 -3.05
C ASP A 43 -13.70 -13.14 -3.89
N SER A 44 -14.83 -13.46 -4.53
CA SER A 44 -15.55 -12.51 -5.37
C SER A 44 -16.17 -11.35 -4.56
N TYR A 45 -16.39 -11.56 -3.28
CA TYR A 45 -16.95 -10.57 -2.37
C TYR A 45 -15.91 -10.14 -1.35
N GLN A 46 -15.62 -8.84 -1.34
CA GLN A 46 -14.76 -8.19 -0.36
C GLN A 46 -15.50 -6.99 0.22
N PRO A 47 -15.83 -6.98 1.53
CA PRO A 47 -16.60 -5.88 2.14
C PRO A 47 -15.89 -4.53 2.03
N SER A 48 -14.56 -4.55 2.00
CA SER A 48 -13.76 -3.34 1.83
C SER A 48 -13.61 -2.90 0.38
N TYR A 49 -14.12 -3.69 -0.58
CA TYR A 49 -14.06 -3.31 -1.99
C TYR A 49 -14.94 -2.11 -2.27
N ASP A 50 -14.39 -1.13 -2.91
CA ASP A 50 -15.13 -0.03 -3.51
C ASP A 50 -14.53 0.28 -4.88
N ALA A 51 -15.22 1.11 -5.66
CA ALA A 51 -14.77 1.47 -7.00
C ALA A 51 -13.61 2.48 -7.00
N ARG A 52 -13.16 2.91 -5.82
CA ARG A 52 -12.06 3.87 -5.71
C ARG A 52 -10.72 3.15 -5.81
N SER A 53 -9.80 3.75 -6.52
CA SER A 53 -8.43 3.30 -6.57
C SER A 53 -7.68 3.74 -5.31
N THR A 54 -6.71 2.94 -4.89
CA THR A 54 -5.80 3.31 -3.80
C THR A 54 -4.56 3.98 -4.39
N ALA A 55 -4.26 5.19 -3.92
CA ALA A 55 -3.06 5.90 -4.34
C ALA A 55 -1.92 5.60 -3.37
N LEU A 56 -0.77 5.23 -3.91
CA LEU A 56 0.45 4.97 -3.16
C LEU A 56 1.43 6.12 -3.41
N SER A 57 2.01 6.67 -2.35
CA SER A 57 3.03 7.71 -2.50
C SER A 57 4.32 7.15 -3.10
N PHE A 58 5.15 8.03 -3.62
CA PHE A 58 6.47 7.67 -4.11
C PHE A 58 7.31 6.98 -3.01
N GLY A 59 7.23 7.49 -1.78
CA GLY A 59 7.93 6.88 -0.65
C GLY A 59 7.44 5.46 -0.34
N THR A 60 6.15 5.22 -0.43
CA THR A 60 5.58 3.87 -0.25
C THR A 60 6.08 2.92 -1.34
N ARG A 61 6.16 3.37 -2.59
CA ARG A 61 6.76 2.58 -3.66
C ARG A 61 8.19 2.17 -3.32
N GLN A 62 9.01 3.08 -2.82
CA GLN A 62 10.38 2.78 -2.44
C GLN A 62 10.46 1.70 -1.36
N ILE A 63 9.55 1.75 -0.38
CA ILE A 63 9.45 0.72 0.66
C ILE A 63 9.11 -0.63 0.03
N TYR A 64 8.13 -0.67 -0.86
CA TYR A 64 7.74 -1.91 -1.53
C TYR A 64 8.85 -2.46 -2.43
N GLU A 65 9.65 -1.61 -3.03
CA GLU A 65 10.84 -2.05 -3.78
C GLU A 65 11.84 -2.76 -2.87
N ARG A 66 12.14 -2.18 -1.70
CA ARG A 66 13.05 -2.78 -0.72
C ARG A 66 12.53 -4.12 -0.19
N LEU A 67 11.22 -4.27 -0.08
CA LEU A 67 10.59 -5.52 0.35
C LEU A 67 10.49 -6.56 -0.78
N GLY A 68 10.84 -6.20 -2.01
CA GLY A 68 10.72 -7.09 -3.16
C GLY A 68 9.29 -7.27 -3.65
N LEU A 69 8.37 -6.39 -3.26
CA LEU A 69 6.95 -6.50 -3.61
C LEU A 69 6.57 -5.70 -4.86
N TRP A 70 7.37 -4.70 -5.22
CA TRP A 70 7.03 -3.79 -6.32
C TRP A 70 6.86 -4.49 -7.67
N PRO A 71 7.68 -5.49 -8.05
CA PRO A 71 7.48 -6.20 -9.32
C PRO A 71 6.10 -6.84 -9.47
N ALA A 72 5.46 -7.25 -8.37
CA ALA A 72 4.11 -7.83 -8.41
C ALA A 72 3.03 -6.75 -8.52
N ILE A 73 3.29 -5.54 -8.05
CA ILE A 73 2.34 -4.42 -8.03
C ILE A 73 2.42 -3.61 -9.33
N CYS A 74 3.63 -3.38 -9.81
CA CYS A 74 3.93 -2.46 -10.91
C CYS A 74 3.08 -2.68 -12.17
N PRO A 75 2.81 -3.92 -12.64
CA PRO A 75 2.00 -4.13 -13.85
C PRO A 75 0.57 -3.62 -13.74
N ARG A 76 0.07 -3.41 -12.51
CA ARG A 76 -1.30 -2.94 -12.26
C ARG A 76 -1.33 -1.50 -11.76
N ALA A 77 -0.20 -0.83 -11.71
CA ALA A 77 -0.08 0.53 -11.18
C ALA A 77 0.10 1.53 -12.31
N GLU A 78 -0.52 2.69 -12.16
CA GLU A 78 -0.39 3.81 -13.07
C GLU A 78 0.33 4.96 -12.37
N ALA A 79 1.32 5.55 -13.03
CA ALA A 79 2.10 6.64 -12.46
C ALA A 79 1.28 7.93 -12.38
N ILE A 80 1.34 8.59 -11.23
CA ILE A 80 0.75 9.92 -11.03
C ILE A 80 1.86 10.94 -11.24
N THR A 81 1.78 11.72 -12.30
CA THR A 81 2.78 12.71 -12.64
C THR A 81 2.35 14.13 -12.31
N GLN A 82 1.07 14.36 -12.14
CA GLN A 82 0.50 15.67 -11.80
C GLN A 82 -0.63 15.52 -10.81
N ILE A 83 -0.68 16.43 -9.86
CA ILE A 83 -1.77 16.54 -8.89
C ILE A 83 -2.28 17.97 -8.92
N HIS A 84 -3.59 18.10 -9.05
CA HIS A 84 -4.29 19.38 -9.00
C HIS A 84 -5.15 19.41 -7.76
N VAL A 85 -4.94 20.42 -6.91
CA VAL A 85 -5.72 20.64 -5.69
C VAL A 85 -6.45 21.96 -5.82
N SER A 86 -7.76 21.93 -5.72
CA SER A 86 -8.59 23.13 -5.72
C SER A 86 -9.73 22.94 -4.71
N ASP A 87 -10.23 24.04 -4.19
CA ASP A 87 -11.34 24.03 -3.25
C ASP A 87 -12.58 24.63 -3.94
N ARG A 88 -13.67 23.87 -3.90
CA ARG A 88 -14.92 24.28 -4.56
C ARG A 88 -15.43 25.60 -3.97
N GLY A 89 -15.73 26.56 -4.86
CA GLY A 89 -16.24 27.87 -4.47
C GLY A 89 -15.18 28.84 -3.98
N ARG A 90 -13.89 28.45 -4.00
CA ARG A 90 -12.78 29.33 -3.64
C ARG A 90 -11.89 29.58 -4.85
N PHE A 91 -11.26 30.76 -4.84
CA PHE A 91 -10.30 31.14 -5.87
C PHE A 91 -8.93 30.50 -5.61
N GLY A 92 -8.34 30.05 -6.68
CA GLY A 92 -6.99 29.50 -6.65
C GLY A 92 -6.95 27.97 -6.71
N ALA A 93 -5.80 27.48 -7.10
CA ALA A 93 -5.52 26.05 -7.18
C ALA A 93 -4.02 25.83 -6.97
N ALA A 94 -3.66 24.68 -6.41
CA ALA A 94 -2.29 24.22 -6.33
C ALA A 94 -2.09 23.09 -7.33
N ARG A 95 -0.97 23.11 -8.04
CA ARG A 95 -0.57 22.04 -8.95
C ARG A 95 0.81 21.54 -8.55
N LEU A 96 0.92 20.21 -8.45
CA LEU A 96 2.18 19.54 -8.19
C LEU A 96 2.53 18.71 -9.43
N SER A 97 3.80 18.75 -9.83
CA SER A 97 4.26 17.91 -10.93
C SER A 97 5.50 17.12 -10.51
N ALA A 98 5.62 15.91 -11.01
CA ALA A 98 6.77 15.05 -10.76
C ALA A 98 8.05 15.69 -11.29
N GLU A 99 7.97 16.37 -12.43
CA GLU A 99 9.09 17.06 -13.04
C GLU A 99 9.65 18.15 -12.11
N ASP A 100 8.77 18.98 -11.52
CA ASP A 100 9.17 20.05 -10.61
C ASP A 100 9.81 19.51 -9.34
N GLU A 101 9.35 18.35 -8.87
CA GLU A 101 9.91 17.69 -7.68
C GLU A 101 11.14 16.83 -7.98
N GLY A 102 11.53 16.72 -9.24
CA GLY A 102 12.70 15.94 -9.62
C GLY A 102 12.57 14.44 -9.46
N VAL A 103 11.35 13.91 -9.52
CA VAL A 103 11.04 12.49 -9.37
C VAL A 103 10.35 11.95 -10.62
N ALA A 104 10.40 10.62 -10.82
CA ALA A 104 9.77 9.98 -11.96
C ALA A 104 8.24 10.00 -11.86
N ALA A 105 7.71 9.97 -10.64
CA ALA A 105 6.28 10.04 -10.36
C ALA A 105 6.07 10.59 -8.96
N LEU A 106 4.92 11.24 -8.72
CA LEU A 106 4.50 11.68 -7.38
C LEU A 106 3.95 10.51 -6.57
N GLY A 107 3.41 9.53 -7.24
CA GLY A 107 2.85 8.33 -6.66
C GLY A 107 2.29 7.43 -7.74
N TYR A 108 1.54 6.43 -7.33
CA TYR A 108 0.96 5.41 -8.21
C TYR A 108 -0.46 5.06 -7.78
N VAL A 109 -1.31 4.77 -8.74
CA VAL A 109 -2.71 4.41 -8.49
C VAL A 109 -3.10 3.15 -9.25
#